data_d792fa541afc03adc7ffdd75e8c555fd
#
_entry.id   d792fa541afc03adc7ffdd75e8c555fd
#
_cell.length_a   1.000
_cell.length_b   1.000
_cell.length_c   1.000
_cell.angle_alpha   90.00
_cell.angle_beta   90.00
_cell.angle_gamma   90.00
#
_symmetry.space_group_name_H-M   'P 1'
#
loop_
_entity.id
_entity.type
_entity.pdbx_description
1 polymer ?
#
loop_
_entity_poly.entity_id
_entity_poly.type
_entity_poly.pdbx_seq_one_letter_code
_entity_poly.pdbx_strand_id
1 'polypeptide(L)'
;MNRKCILEISVETVEAALAAERGGADRIELCSDLSLGGVTPGAGLVSTVQEQILIPIVVMIRPRGGDFVYSTAEFAEMKRAISAVKECGLDGVVLGILRKDRQVDLERTRELVELARPLPVTYHRAFDEAPDQRRALEEVIQTGARRILTSGGANSALEGAAILAELVAAAGDRVVIVPGAGINASNVLQIARQTGAHEFHSGLSTALPYGSRDYKKFETEVGNLAEQLASLYSPGAYPN
;
A
#
# COMPACT_ATOMS: atom_id res chain seq x y z
N MET A 1 14.28 18.40 -7.08
CA MET A 1 12.87 18.80 -7.07
C MET A 1 12.23 18.20 -5.84
N ASN A 2 11.71 19.02 -4.92
CA ASN A 2 10.98 18.51 -3.75
C ASN A 2 9.63 17.90 -4.23
N ARG A 3 9.53 16.57 -4.30
CA ARG A 3 8.27 15.89 -4.58
C ARG A 3 7.43 15.91 -3.29
N LYS A 4 6.16 16.30 -3.37
CA LYS A 4 5.20 16.17 -2.26
C LYS A 4 5.17 14.70 -1.82
N CYS A 5 5.23 14.43 -0.51
CA CYS A 5 4.97 13.09 0.00
C CYS A 5 3.51 12.71 -0.21
N ILE A 6 3.26 11.43 -0.47
CA ILE A 6 1.92 10.84 -0.58
C ILE A 6 1.68 9.96 0.63
N LEU A 7 0.57 10.18 1.31
CA LEU A 7 0.07 9.36 2.40
C LEU A 7 -1.07 8.47 1.93
N GLU A 8 -0.83 7.16 1.97
CA GLU A 8 -1.85 6.14 1.72
C GLU A 8 -2.30 5.53 3.04
N ILE A 9 -3.62 5.43 3.25
CA ILE A 9 -4.22 4.85 4.45
C ILE A 9 -5.06 3.64 4.06
N SER A 10 -4.81 2.47 4.69
CA SER A 10 -5.67 1.30 4.51
C SER A 10 -6.91 1.38 5.39
N VAL A 11 -8.08 1.07 4.81
CA VAL A 11 -9.40 1.18 5.43
C VAL A 11 -10.27 -0.02 5.05
N GLU A 12 -11.23 -0.38 5.94
CA GLU A 12 -12.15 -1.50 5.73
C GLU A 12 -13.64 -1.14 5.93
N THR A 13 -13.93 0.15 6.17
CA THR A 13 -15.31 0.67 6.29
C THR A 13 -15.44 2.03 5.61
N VAL A 14 -16.67 2.40 5.28
CA VAL A 14 -16.99 3.72 4.70
C VAL A 14 -16.59 4.84 5.66
N GLU A 15 -16.89 4.69 6.95
CA GLU A 15 -16.58 5.68 7.98
C GLU A 15 -15.08 5.86 8.16
N ALA A 16 -14.30 4.78 8.07
CA ALA A 16 -12.83 4.87 8.10
C ALA A 16 -12.29 5.58 6.86
N ALA A 17 -12.87 5.32 5.68
CA ALA A 17 -12.50 5.99 4.44
C ALA A 17 -12.75 7.50 4.50
N LEU A 18 -13.94 7.91 4.98
CA LEU A 18 -14.29 9.31 5.21
C LEU A 18 -13.37 9.98 6.24
N ALA A 19 -13.04 9.28 7.32
CA ALA A 19 -12.13 9.79 8.35
C ALA A 19 -10.70 9.94 7.82
N ALA A 20 -10.23 8.98 6.98
CA ALA A 20 -8.92 9.08 6.33
C ALA A 20 -8.84 10.30 5.39
N GLU A 21 -9.86 10.50 4.55
CA GLU A 21 -9.93 11.66 3.66
C GLU A 21 -9.94 12.98 4.42
N ARG A 22 -10.81 13.12 5.44
CA ARG A 22 -10.87 14.35 6.29
C ARG A 22 -9.57 14.59 7.06
N GLY A 23 -8.89 13.51 7.47
CA GLY A 23 -7.57 13.58 8.09
C GLY A 23 -6.44 13.97 7.13
N GLY A 24 -6.68 14.06 5.83
CA GLY A 24 -5.70 14.50 4.85
C GLY A 24 -4.88 13.39 4.21
N ALA A 25 -5.39 12.17 4.16
CA ALA A 25 -4.82 11.12 3.31
C ALA A 25 -4.86 11.55 1.84
N ASP A 26 -3.81 11.26 1.08
CA ASP A 26 -3.75 11.53 -0.36
C ASP A 26 -4.35 10.39 -1.19
N ARG A 27 -4.47 9.19 -0.61
CA ARG A 27 -5.03 7.98 -1.25
C ARG A 27 -5.50 7.01 -0.15
N ILE A 28 -6.53 6.23 -0.42
CA ILE A 28 -6.89 5.10 0.43
C ILE A 28 -6.65 3.77 -0.28
N GLU A 29 -6.25 2.76 0.51
CA GLU A 29 -6.28 1.35 0.12
C GLU A 29 -7.50 0.69 0.75
N LEU A 30 -8.48 0.33 -0.10
CA LEU A 30 -9.71 -0.28 0.35
C LEU A 30 -9.56 -1.80 0.45
N CYS A 31 -9.77 -2.31 1.66
CA CYS A 31 -9.68 -3.73 2.00
C CYS A 31 -10.94 -4.20 2.72
N SER A 32 -11.05 -5.50 2.95
CA SER A 32 -11.79 -6.11 4.05
C SER A 32 -10.83 -6.88 4.95
N ASP A 33 -11.23 -7.18 6.18
CA ASP A 33 -10.48 -8.03 7.13
C ASP A 33 -9.00 -7.59 7.30
N LEU A 34 -8.78 -6.35 7.69
CA LEU A 34 -7.44 -5.84 7.98
C LEU A 34 -6.69 -6.66 9.05
N SER A 35 -7.42 -7.35 9.94
CA SER A 35 -6.86 -8.28 10.91
C SER A 35 -6.15 -9.48 10.28
N LEU A 36 -6.50 -9.83 9.04
CA LEU A 36 -5.87 -10.86 8.22
C LEU A 36 -4.80 -10.28 7.27
N GLY A 37 -4.50 -8.99 7.40
CA GLY A 37 -3.61 -8.24 6.53
C GLY A 37 -4.30 -7.70 5.26
N GLY A 38 -5.63 -7.61 5.26
CA GLY A 38 -6.45 -7.12 4.16
C GLY A 38 -6.71 -8.18 3.08
N VAL A 39 -7.97 -8.31 2.69
CA VAL A 39 -8.44 -9.15 1.56
C VAL A 39 -9.31 -8.31 0.63
N THR A 40 -9.68 -8.88 -0.51
CA THR A 40 -10.54 -8.22 -1.50
C THR A 40 -11.87 -7.79 -0.87
N PRO A 41 -12.25 -6.51 -0.92
CA PRO A 41 -13.52 -6.03 -0.37
C PRO A 41 -14.70 -6.47 -1.22
N GLY A 42 -15.85 -6.63 -0.57
CA GLY A 42 -17.10 -6.93 -1.27
C GLY A 42 -17.57 -5.76 -2.15
N ALA A 43 -18.24 -6.06 -3.27
CA ALA A 43 -18.69 -5.07 -4.23
C ALA A 43 -19.56 -3.95 -3.62
N GLY A 44 -20.40 -4.27 -2.62
CA GLY A 44 -21.21 -3.26 -1.93
C GLY A 44 -20.38 -2.21 -1.19
N LEU A 45 -19.30 -2.63 -0.51
CA LEU A 45 -18.38 -1.70 0.14
C LEU A 45 -17.67 -0.84 -0.90
N VAL A 46 -17.19 -1.44 -1.98
CA VAL A 46 -16.51 -0.74 -3.09
C VAL A 46 -17.39 0.37 -3.66
N SER A 47 -18.64 0.04 -4.02
CA SER A 47 -19.60 1.00 -4.57
C SER A 47 -19.89 2.15 -3.60
N THR A 48 -20.16 1.82 -2.33
CA THR A 48 -20.49 2.85 -1.33
C THR A 48 -19.31 3.80 -1.05
N VAL A 49 -18.10 3.26 -0.99
CA VAL A 49 -16.90 4.09 -0.79
C VAL A 49 -16.64 4.97 -2.01
N GLN A 50 -16.76 4.43 -3.22
CA GLN A 50 -16.58 5.18 -4.46
C GLN A 50 -17.55 6.38 -4.58
N GLU A 51 -18.79 6.22 -4.12
CA GLU A 51 -19.80 7.29 -4.17
C GLU A 51 -19.50 8.45 -3.19
N GLN A 52 -18.73 8.21 -2.14
CA GLN A 52 -18.56 9.16 -1.03
C GLN A 52 -17.15 9.75 -0.90
N ILE A 53 -16.14 9.12 -1.50
CA ILE A 53 -14.74 9.51 -1.36
C ILE A 53 -14.27 10.22 -2.64
N LEU A 54 -13.56 11.32 -2.46
CA LEU A 54 -13.05 12.15 -3.55
C LEU A 54 -11.57 11.95 -3.85
N ILE A 55 -10.80 11.39 -2.88
CA ILE A 55 -9.39 11.06 -3.09
C ILE A 55 -9.24 9.71 -3.79
N PRO A 56 -8.11 9.44 -4.45
CA PRO A 56 -7.86 8.18 -5.15
C PRO A 56 -8.08 6.94 -4.27
N ILE A 57 -8.72 5.92 -4.86
CA ILE A 57 -9.03 4.64 -4.21
C ILE A 57 -8.28 3.53 -4.94
N VAL A 58 -7.39 2.83 -4.26
CA VAL A 58 -6.81 1.56 -4.74
C VAL A 58 -7.42 0.40 -3.97
N VAL A 59 -7.67 -0.72 -4.65
CA VAL A 59 -8.42 -1.85 -4.08
C VAL A 59 -7.53 -3.07 -3.91
N MET A 60 -7.59 -3.67 -2.73
CA MET A 60 -6.91 -4.94 -2.45
C MET A 60 -7.51 -6.08 -3.28
N ILE A 61 -6.65 -6.79 -4.01
CA ILE A 61 -6.97 -8.00 -4.77
C ILE A 61 -6.24 -9.17 -4.13
N ARG A 62 -6.84 -9.73 -3.09
CA ARG A 62 -6.30 -10.84 -2.30
C ARG A 62 -7.46 -11.73 -1.87
N PRO A 63 -7.60 -12.95 -2.42
CA PRO A 63 -8.78 -13.80 -2.23
C PRO A 63 -8.97 -14.24 -0.78
N ARG A 64 -7.88 -14.38 -0.02
CA ARG A 64 -7.88 -14.87 1.36
C ARG A 64 -6.67 -14.38 2.15
N GLY A 65 -6.75 -14.45 3.47
CA GLY A 65 -5.60 -14.32 4.35
C GLY A 65 -4.62 -15.51 4.25
N GLY A 66 -3.55 -15.49 5.05
CA GLY A 66 -2.47 -16.47 5.02
C GLY A 66 -1.44 -16.19 3.93
N ASP A 67 -0.89 -17.24 3.34
CA ASP A 67 0.18 -17.13 2.34
C ASP A 67 -0.26 -16.46 1.03
N PHE A 68 0.68 -16.24 0.14
CA PHE A 68 0.46 -15.59 -1.16
C PHE A 68 0.62 -16.55 -2.34
N VAL A 69 0.49 -17.87 -2.08
CA VAL A 69 0.55 -18.94 -3.09
C VAL A 69 -0.86 -19.36 -3.45
N TYR A 70 -1.36 -18.92 -4.58
CA TYR A 70 -2.76 -19.11 -4.96
C TYR A 70 -2.97 -20.28 -5.92
N SER A 71 -4.09 -20.99 -5.74
CA SER A 71 -4.58 -21.99 -6.67
C SER A 71 -5.04 -21.36 -7.99
N THR A 72 -5.32 -22.18 -8.99
CA THR A 72 -5.89 -21.73 -10.28
C THR A 72 -7.26 -21.07 -10.09
N ALA A 73 -8.07 -21.56 -9.14
CA ALA A 73 -9.38 -20.99 -8.85
C ALA A 73 -9.29 -19.60 -8.20
N GLU A 74 -8.40 -19.43 -7.20
CA GLU A 74 -8.13 -18.14 -6.56
C GLU A 74 -7.51 -17.14 -7.55
N PHE A 75 -6.63 -17.58 -8.42
CA PHE A 75 -6.09 -16.73 -9.48
C PHE A 75 -7.17 -16.26 -10.46
N ALA A 76 -8.11 -17.12 -10.82
CA ALA A 76 -9.26 -16.72 -11.64
C ALA A 76 -10.19 -15.73 -10.92
N GLU A 77 -10.33 -15.86 -9.59
CA GLU A 77 -11.05 -14.89 -8.76
C GLU A 77 -10.35 -13.52 -8.76
N MET A 78 -9.03 -13.47 -8.59
CA MET A 78 -8.26 -12.23 -8.69
C MET A 78 -8.49 -11.53 -10.03
N LYS A 79 -8.51 -12.26 -11.14
CA LYS A 79 -8.79 -11.68 -12.47
C LYS A 79 -10.20 -11.07 -12.55
N ARG A 80 -11.21 -11.76 -12.02
CA ARG A 80 -12.59 -11.23 -11.98
C ARG A 80 -12.66 -9.96 -11.12
N ALA A 81 -12.00 -9.95 -9.95
CA ALA A 81 -11.96 -8.80 -9.08
C ALA A 81 -11.30 -7.58 -9.75
N ILE A 82 -10.19 -7.75 -10.48
CA ILE A 82 -9.55 -6.67 -11.25
C ILE A 82 -10.51 -6.12 -12.31
N SER A 83 -11.23 -6.99 -13.05
CA SER A 83 -12.19 -6.55 -14.06
C SER A 83 -13.31 -5.71 -13.43
N ALA A 84 -13.86 -6.15 -12.30
CA ALA A 84 -14.89 -5.41 -11.57
C ALA A 84 -14.39 -4.02 -11.09
N VAL A 85 -13.15 -3.94 -10.56
CA VAL A 85 -12.55 -2.66 -10.15
C VAL A 85 -12.41 -1.70 -11.33
N LYS A 86 -12.01 -2.20 -12.50
CA LYS A 86 -11.93 -1.39 -13.72
C LYS A 86 -13.29 -0.87 -14.17
N GLU A 87 -14.31 -1.72 -14.15
CA GLU A 87 -15.69 -1.37 -14.51
C GLU A 87 -16.26 -0.30 -13.57
N CYS A 88 -15.89 -0.33 -12.29
CA CYS A 88 -16.23 0.71 -11.33
C CYS A 88 -15.47 2.03 -11.54
N GLY A 89 -14.41 2.08 -12.36
CA GLY A 89 -13.65 3.31 -12.62
C GLY A 89 -12.80 3.78 -11.43
N LEU A 90 -12.28 2.85 -10.63
CA LEU A 90 -11.38 3.13 -9.50
C LEU A 90 -9.94 3.37 -9.96
N ASP A 91 -9.06 3.82 -9.03
CA ASP A 91 -7.78 4.44 -9.37
C ASP A 91 -6.59 3.47 -9.37
N GLY A 92 -6.77 2.22 -8.94
CA GLY A 92 -5.71 1.24 -8.94
C GLY A 92 -6.05 -0.05 -8.21
N VAL A 93 -5.13 -1.01 -8.24
CA VAL A 93 -5.25 -2.27 -7.53
C VAL A 93 -3.97 -2.60 -6.77
N VAL A 94 -4.12 -3.35 -5.69
CA VAL A 94 -3.04 -3.83 -4.84
C VAL A 94 -3.07 -5.36 -4.82
N LEU A 95 -1.97 -6.00 -5.17
CA LEU A 95 -1.89 -7.47 -5.28
C LEU A 95 -0.45 -7.97 -5.06
N GLY A 96 -0.28 -9.27 -4.96
CA GLY A 96 1.04 -9.90 -4.91
C GLY A 96 0.89 -11.41 -4.90
N ILE A 97 1.69 -12.11 -5.70
CA ILE A 97 1.67 -13.56 -5.82
C ILE A 97 3.08 -14.09 -5.64
N LEU A 98 3.22 -15.12 -4.82
CA LEU A 98 4.45 -15.87 -4.65
C LEU A 98 4.28 -17.30 -5.16
N ARG A 99 5.39 -17.92 -5.56
CA ARG A 99 5.50 -19.35 -5.78
C ARG A 99 5.75 -20.08 -4.45
N LYS A 100 5.67 -21.40 -4.46
CA LYS A 100 5.93 -22.25 -3.28
C LYS A 100 7.33 -22.06 -2.67
N ASP A 101 8.31 -21.66 -3.48
CA ASP A 101 9.66 -21.30 -3.04
C ASP A 101 9.78 -19.86 -2.53
N ARG A 102 8.66 -19.18 -2.36
CA ARG A 102 8.50 -17.78 -1.94
C ARG A 102 9.12 -16.74 -2.87
N GLN A 103 9.50 -17.12 -4.07
CA GLN A 103 9.89 -16.14 -5.09
C GLN A 103 8.65 -15.53 -5.74
N VAL A 104 8.80 -14.34 -6.32
CA VAL A 104 7.72 -13.68 -7.04
C VAL A 104 7.24 -14.58 -8.19
N ASP A 105 5.92 -14.79 -8.29
CA ASP A 105 5.33 -15.43 -9.46
C ASP A 105 5.25 -14.40 -10.59
N LEU A 106 6.36 -14.27 -11.30
CA LEU A 106 6.55 -13.26 -12.34
C LEU A 106 5.49 -13.35 -13.44
N GLU A 107 5.16 -14.58 -13.88
CA GLU A 107 4.23 -14.79 -14.99
C GLU A 107 2.79 -14.39 -14.61
N ARG A 108 2.30 -14.92 -13.49
CA ARG A 108 0.95 -14.61 -13.02
C ARG A 108 0.83 -13.14 -12.61
N THR A 109 1.85 -12.57 -11.97
CA THR A 109 1.83 -11.15 -11.60
C THR A 109 1.78 -10.27 -12.85
N ARG A 110 2.59 -10.58 -13.88
CA ARG A 110 2.55 -9.85 -15.15
C ARG A 110 1.18 -9.95 -15.82
N GLU A 111 0.56 -11.12 -15.84
CA GLU A 111 -0.79 -11.30 -16.40
C GLU A 111 -1.82 -10.40 -15.69
N LEU A 112 -1.77 -10.30 -14.35
CA LEU A 112 -2.66 -9.42 -13.59
C LEU A 112 -2.36 -7.93 -13.83
N VAL A 113 -1.09 -7.54 -13.93
CA VAL A 113 -0.69 -6.17 -14.25
C VAL A 113 -1.20 -5.75 -15.62
N GLU A 114 -1.05 -6.62 -16.63
CA GLU A 114 -1.57 -6.35 -17.98
C GLU A 114 -3.10 -6.26 -17.98
N LEU A 115 -3.78 -7.16 -17.27
CA LEU A 115 -5.24 -7.12 -17.12
C LEU A 115 -5.72 -5.84 -16.43
N ALA A 116 -4.98 -5.36 -15.44
CA ALA A 116 -5.33 -4.14 -14.70
C ALA A 116 -5.22 -2.88 -15.54
N ARG A 117 -4.42 -2.85 -16.59
CA ARG A 117 -4.22 -1.64 -17.41
C ARG A 117 -5.54 -0.99 -17.85
N PRO A 118 -5.65 0.36 -17.79
CA PRO A 118 -4.60 1.33 -17.49
C PRO A 118 -4.37 1.60 -16.00
N LEU A 119 -5.04 0.89 -15.08
CA LEU A 119 -4.90 1.08 -13.64
C LEU A 119 -3.47 0.73 -13.17
N PRO A 120 -2.84 1.58 -12.35
CA PRO A 120 -1.57 1.24 -11.71
C PRO A 120 -1.75 0.10 -10.72
N VAL A 121 -0.72 -0.74 -10.62
CA VAL A 121 -0.67 -1.87 -9.68
C VAL A 121 0.37 -1.60 -8.62
N THR A 122 0.00 -1.81 -7.34
CA THR A 122 0.92 -1.90 -6.21
C THR A 122 1.15 -3.39 -5.88
N TYR A 123 2.40 -3.82 -5.86
CA TYR A 123 2.78 -5.13 -5.33
C TYR A 123 2.86 -5.02 -3.79
N HIS A 124 2.00 -5.74 -3.09
CA HIS A 124 1.86 -5.61 -1.64
C HIS A 124 2.94 -6.37 -0.85
N ARG A 125 2.77 -6.46 0.47
CA ARG A 125 3.73 -7.06 1.41
C ARG A 125 4.05 -8.55 1.22
N ALA A 126 3.51 -9.23 0.22
CA ALA A 126 4.07 -10.49 -0.26
C ALA A 126 5.57 -10.34 -0.62
N PHE A 127 5.98 -9.13 -0.99
CA PHE A 127 7.38 -8.78 -1.23
C PHE A 127 8.27 -9.05 -0.01
N ASP A 128 7.76 -8.80 1.19
CA ASP A 128 8.52 -9.00 2.44
C ASP A 128 8.80 -10.47 2.75
N GLU A 129 8.04 -11.41 2.16
CA GLU A 129 8.26 -12.84 2.32
C GLU A 129 9.26 -13.44 1.33
N ALA A 130 9.67 -12.66 0.33
CA ALA A 130 10.67 -13.10 -0.64
C ALA A 130 12.04 -13.27 0.04
N PRO A 131 12.74 -14.41 -0.17
CA PRO A 131 14.02 -14.68 0.49
C PRO A 131 15.15 -13.77 0.04
N ASP A 132 15.05 -13.19 -1.15
CA ASP A 132 16.01 -12.25 -1.73
C ASP A 132 15.25 -11.03 -2.28
N GLN A 133 15.22 -9.95 -1.50
CA GLN A 133 14.47 -8.75 -1.86
C GLN A 133 15.07 -7.98 -3.04
N ARG A 134 16.38 -8.08 -3.27
CA ARG A 134 17.00 -7.43 -4.45
C ARG A 134 16.56 -8.12 -5.73
N ARG A 135 16.54 -9.44 -5.72
CA ARG A 135 15.99 -10.23 -6.82
C ARG A 135 14.50 -9.98 -7.00
N ALA A 136 13.72 -9.99 -5.93
CA ALA A 136 12.29 -9.73 -5.96
C ALA A 136 11.98 -8.32 -6.51
N LEU A 137 12.81 -7.30 -6.19
CA LEU A 137 12.69 -5.96 -6.76
C LEU A 137 12.77 -6.01 -8.30
N GLU A 138 13.78 -6.66 -8.85
CA GLU A 138 13.94 -6.76 -10.31
C GLU A 138 12.81 -7.57 -10.94
N GLU A 139 12.36 -8.65 -10.30
CA GLU A 139 11.22 -9.45 -10.77
C GLU A 139 9.91 -8.63 -10.78
N VAL A 140 9.63 -7.85 -9.72
CA VAL A 140 8.45 -6.99 -9.68
C VAL A 140 8.53 -5.86 -10.72
N ILE A 141 9.69 -5.23 -10.92
CA ILE A 141 9.89 -4.23 -11.98
C ILE A 141 9.55 -4.81 -13.35
N GLN A 142 9.97 -6.03 -13.64
CA GLN A 142 9.68 -6.72 -14.91
C GLN A 142 8.20 -7.01 -15.12
N THR A 143 7.38 -7.04 -14.07
CA THR A 143 5.92 -7.19 -14.22
C THR A 143 5.24 -5.93 -14.75
N GLY A 144 5.87 -4.76 -14.58
CA GLY A 144 5.30 -3.47 -14.87
C GLY A 144 4.46 -2.88 -13.72
N ALA A 145 4.53 -3.45 -12.51
CA ALA A 145 3.93 -2.87 -11.32
C ALA A 145 4.50 -1.46 -11.06
N ARG A 146 3.64 -0.54 -10.61
CA ARG A 146 4.00 0.85 -10.39
C ARG A 146 4.62 1.10 -9.02
N ARG A 147 4.24 0.30 -8.00
CA ARG A 147 4.65 0.47 -6.61
C ARG A 147 4.98 -0.88 -5.97
N ILE A 148 5.81 -0.84 -4.94
CA ILE A 148 6.05 -1.97 -4.03
C ILE A 148 5.82 -1.47 -2.60
N LEU A 149 4.82 -2.02 -1.92
CA LEU A 149 4.57 -1.82 -0.50
C LEU A 149 5.41 -2.83 0.29
N THR A 150 6.30 -2.34 1.15
CA THR A 150 7.24 -3.19 1.87
C THR A 150 7.68 -2.58 3.21
N SER A 151 8.05 -3.43 4.14
CA SER A 151 8.75 -3.05 5.38
C SER A 151 10.27 -3.28 5.31
N GLY A 152 10.79 -3.64 4.12
CA GLY A 152 12.18 -4.10 3.99
C GLY A 152 12.42 -5.49 4.58
N GLY A 153 11.35 -6.34 4.63
CA GLY A 153 11.39 -7.68 5.21
C GLY A 153 11.49 -7.73 6.74
N ALA A 154 11.36 -6.59 7.41
CA ALA A 154 11.36 -6.48 8.86
C ALA A 154 9.94 -6.45 9.44
N ASN A 155 9.81 -6.50 10.78
CA ASN A 155 8.50 -6.40 11.45
C ASN A 155 7.87 -5.01 11.29
N SER A 156 8.69 -3.97 11.13
CA SER A 156 8.25 -2.60 10.90
C SER A 156 9.12 -1.88 9.88
N ALA A 157 8.57 -0.85 9.23
CA ALA A 157 9.31 0.01 8.31
C ALA A 157 10.50 0.72 9.00
N LEU A 158 10.40 1.00 10.29
CA LEU A 158 11.49 1.61 11.04
C LEU A 158 12.66 0.65 11.23
N GLU A 159 12.38 -0.61 11.58
CA GLU A 159 13.41 -1.66 11.70
C GLU A 159 14.05 -1.97 10.35
N GLY A 160 13.27 -1.96 9.26
CA GLY A 160 13.72 -2.21 7.90
C GLY A 160 14.29 -1.00 7.18
N ALA A 161 14.44 0.16 7.83
CA ALA A 161 14.78 1.42 7.16
C ALA A 161 16.07 1.36 6.33
N ALA A 162 17.07 0.63 6.76
CA ALA A 162 18.33 0.46 6.00
C ALA A 162 18.09 -0.29 4.67
N ILE A 163 17.33 -1.39 4.71
CA ILE A 163 16.97 -2.16 3.50
C ILE A 163 16.05 -1.34 2.60
N LEU A 164 15.09 -0.61 3.19
CA LEU A 164 14.21 0.30 2.44
C LEU A 164 15.02 1.36 1.68
N ALA A 165 16.04 1.95 2.30
CA ALA A 165 16.94 2.90 1.64
C ALA A 165 17.67 2.27 0.44
N GLU A 166 18.20 1.04 0.60
CA GLU A 166 18.82 0.30 -0.48
C GLU A 166 17.83 0.01 -1.63
N LEU A 167 16.59 -0.39 -1.29
CA LEU A 167 15.54 -0.66 -2.28
C LEU A 167 15.13 0.62 -3.02
N VAL A 168 14.99 1.76 -2.33
CA VAL A 168 14.69 3.06 -2.95
C VAL A 168 15.80 3.45 -3.92
N ALA A 169 17.06 3.33 -3.50
CA ALA A 169 18.20 3.64 -4.35
C ALA A 169 18.29 2.71 -5.59
N ALA A 170 18.08 1.40 -5.38
CA ALA A 170 18.11 0.41 -6.46
C ALA A 170 16.93 0.55 -7.44
N ALA A 171 15.74 0.88 -6.93
CA ALA A 171 14.55 1.09 -7.74
C ALA A 171 14.70 2.28 -8.70
N GLY A 172 15.29 3.38 -8.23
CA GLY A 172 15.35 4.62 -9.00
C GLY A 172 13.96 5.11 -9.43
N ASP A 173 13.80 5.45 -10.70
CA ASP A 173 12.50 5.85 -11.27
C ASP A 173 11.71 4.67 -11.88
N ARG A 174 12.20 3.42 -11.75
CA ARG A 174 11.58 2.26 -12.38
C ARG A 174 10.33 1.78 -11.65
N VAL A 175 10.31 1.88 -10.32
CA VAL A 175 9.19 1.53 -9.45
C VAL A 175 9.27 2.36 -8.16
N VAL A 176 8.12 2.70 -7.59
CA VAL A 176 8.07 3.45 -6.33
C VAL A 176 8.09 2.49 -5.14
N ILE A 177 9.04 2.65 -4.24
CA ILE A 177 9.04 1.93 -2.96
C ILE A 177 8.17 2.71 -1.97
N VAL A 178 7.19 2.02 -1.40
CA VAL A 178 6.24 2.55 -0.42
C VAL A 178 6.50 1.87 0.92
N PRO A 179 7.24 2.50 1.85
CA PRO A 179 7.38 1.97 3.19
C PRO A 179 6.03 1.78 3.88
N GLY A 180 5.84 0.62 4.52
CA GLY A 180 4.65 0.28 5.29
C GLY A 180 4.99 -0.63 6.46
N ALA A 181 4.02 -0.93 7.31
CA ALA A 181 4.11 -1.60 8.60
C ALA A 181 4.57 -0.68 9.75
N GLY A 182 3.64 -0.35 10.62
CA GLY A 182 3.88 0.39 11.87
C GLY A 182 4.21 1.87 11.68
N ILE A 183 3.96 2.45 10.51
CA ILE A 183 4.14 3.89 10.27
C ILE A 183 3.07 4.68 11.02
N ASN A 184 3.51 5.72 11.73
CA ASN A 184 2.68 6.66 12.47
C ASN A 184 3.38 8.02 12.59
N ALA A 185 2.71 9.02 13.18
CA ALA A 185 3.23 10.38 13.31
C ALA A 185 4.56 10.48 14.07
N SER A 186 4.86 9.54 15.00
CA SER A 186 6.09 9.59 15.79
C SER A 186 7.33 9.09 15.05
N ASN A 187 7.18 8.28 13.98
CA ASN A 187 8.30 7.65 13.30
C ASN A 187 8.43 7.99 11.81
N VAL A 188 7.39 8.53 11.17
CA VAL A 188 7.38 8.75 9.71
C VAL A 188 8.48 9.69 9.23
N LEU A 189 8.81 10.74 9.97
CA LEU A 189 9.89 11.66 9.60
C LEU A 189 11.27 10.99 9.62
N GLN A 190 11.50 10.13 10.62
CA GLN A 190 12.73 9.36 10.71
C GLN A 190 12.83 8.39 9.51
N ILE A 191 11.75 7.65 9.22
CA ILE A 191 11.70 6.72 8.09
C ILE A 191 11.93 7.47 6.78
N ALA A 192 11.25 8.60 6.55
CA ALA A 192 11.39 9.40 5.33
C ALA A 192 12.84 9.87 5.12
N ARG A 193 13.49 10.38 6.17
CA ARG A 193 14.88 10.85 6.09
C ARG A 193 15.89 9.72 5.87
N GLN A 194 15.66 8.57 6.48
CA GLN A 194 16.56 7.42 6.36
C GLN A 194 16.43 6.72 5.01
N THR A 195 15.21 6.64 4.48
CA THR A 195 14.93 5.86 3.26
C THR A 195 14.97 6.67 1.97
N GLY A 196 14.70 7.98 2.06
CA GLY A 196 14.48 8.83 0.88
C GLY A 196 13.16 8.53 0.13
N ALA A 197 12.28 7.69 0.69
CA ALA A 197 10.97 7.41 0.11
C ALA A 197 10.07 8.66 0.14
N HIS A 198 9.13 8.72 -0.79
CA HIS A 198 8.19 9.83 -0.92
C HIS A 198 6.71 9.40 -0.98
N GLU A 199 6.42 8.12 -0.92
CA GLU A 199 5.07 7.57 -0.69
C GLU A 199 5.13 6.70 0.57
N PHE A 200 4.13 6.78 1.44
CA PHE A 200 4.08 6.06 2.72
C PHE A 200 2.71 5.44 2.92
N HIS A 201 2.70 4.23 3.48
CA HIS A 201 1.47 3.49 3.76
C HIS A 201 1.31 3.26 5.27
N SER A 202 0.11 3.51 5.79
CA SER A 202 -0.23 3.20 7.17
C SER A 202 -1.65 2.63 7.31
N GLY A 203 -1.79 1.58 8.12
CA GLY A 203 -3.10 1.10 8.60
C GLY A 203 -3.47 1.68 9.96
N LEU A 204 -2.58 2.47 10.59
CA LEU A 204 -2.74 3.05 11.94
C LEU A 204 -3.15 2.03 13.01
N SER A 205 -2.86 0.74 12.81
CA SER A 205 -3.25 -0.34 13.73
C SER A 205 -2.65 -0.21 15.13
N THR A 206 -1.58 0.57 15.27
CA THR A 206 -0.98 0.92 16.56
C THR A 206 -1.79 2.00 17.31
N ALA A 207 -2.49 2.87 16.61
CA ALA A 207 -3.32 3.94 17.17
C ALA A 207 -4.78 3.52 17.33
N LEU A 208 -5.26 2.64 16.45
CA LEU A 208 -6.62 2.14 16.44
C LEU A 208 -6.62 0.62 16.28
N PRO A 209 -6.92 -0.17 17.32
CA PRO A 209 -7.04 -1.61 17.20
C PRO A 209 -8.03 -2.03 16.12
N TYR A 210 -7.77 -3.13 15.43
CA TYR A 210 -8.69 -3.68 14.44
C TYR A 210 -10.11 -3.83 15.02
N GLY A 211 -11.12 -3.42 14.25
CA GLY A 211 -12.52 -3.40 14.67
C GLY A 211 -12.93 -2.23 15.57
N SER A 212 -12.01 -1.33 15.92
CA SER A 212 -12.36 -0.07 16.59
C SER A 212 -13.23 0.80 15.69
N ARG A 213 -14.23 1.47 16.30
CA ARG A 213 -15.10 2.45 15.62
C ARG A 213 -14.86 3.88 16.09
N ASP A 214 -13.72 4.15 16.70
CA ASP A 214 -13.34 5.53 17.07
C ASP A 214 -12.78 6.29 15.87
N TYR A 215 -13.66 6.57 14.91
CA TYR A 215 -13.29 7.26 13.67
C TYR A 215 -12.79 8.68 13.89
N LYS A 216 -13.18 9.34 15.00
CA LYS A 216 -12.66 10.66 15.34
C LYS A 216 -11.18 10.59 15.73
N LYS A 217 -10.82 9.62 16.54
CA LYS A 217 -9.42 9.35 16.86
C LYS A 217 -8.63 8.96 15.60
N PHE A 218 -9.19 8.11 14.76
CA PHE A 218 -8.57 7.72 13.50
C PHE A 218 -8.29 8.93 12.59
N GLU A 219 -9.26 9.82 12.39
CA GLU A 219 -9.11 11.07 11.65
C GLU A 219 -7.98 11.95 12.23
N THR A 220 -7.93 12.08 13.56
CA THR A 220 -6.88 12.84 14.25
C THR A 220 -5.49 12.24 13.99
N GLU A 221 -5.35 10.92 14.07
CA GLU A 221 -4.06 10.24 13.84
C GLU A 221 -3.62 10.32 12.38
N VAL A 222 -4.55 10.25 11.42
CA VAL A 222 -4.27 10.53 10.00
C VAL A 222 -3.78 11.97 9.84
N GLY A 223 -4.46 12.95 10.48
CA GLY A 223 -4.07 14.36 10.44
C GLY A 223 -2.67 14.61 10.98
N ASN A 224 -2.36 14.05 12.14
CA ASN A 224 -1.02 14.13 12.72
C ASN A 224 0.05 13.58 11.77
N LEU A 225 -0.22 12.45 11.12
CA LEU A 225 0.70 11.82 10.18
C LEU A 225 0.88 12.67 8.91
N ALA A 226 -0.21 13.21 8.37
CA ALA A 226 -0.19 14.09 7.19
C ALA A 226 0.58 15.39 7.46
N GLU A 227 0.38 16.00 8.64
CA GLU A 227 1.11 17.20 9.06
C GLU A 227 2.62 16.94 9.18
N GLN A 228 3.02 15.81 9.77
CA GLN A 228 4.43 15.43 9.83
C GLN A 228 5.04 15.33 8.43
N LEU A 229 4.40 14.66 7.50
CA LEU A 229 4.89 14.53 6.12
C LEU A 229 4.93 15.89 5.41
N ALA A 230 3.95 16.76 5.62
CA ALA A 230 3.93 18.11 5.05
C ALA A 230 5.11 18.96 5.56
N SER A 231 5.56 18.76 6.79
CA SER A 231 6.69 19.48 7.37
C SER A 231 8.02 19.26 6.64
N LEU A 232 8.18 18.16 5.90
CA LEU A 232 9.37 17.87 5.07
C LEU A 232 9.54 18.86 3.91
N TYR A 233 8.50 19.59 3.54
CA TYR A 233 8.48 20.50 2.38
C TYR A 233 8.35 21.96 2.75
N SER A 234 8.25 22.28 4.03
CA SER A 234 8.21 23.68 4.48
C SER A 234 9.55 24.36 4.17
N PRO A 235 9.57 25.55 3.53
CA PRO A 235 10.78 26.30 3.30
C PRO A 235 11.41 26.67 4.67
N GLY A 236 12.51 26.02 5.04
CA GLY A 236 13.20 26.24 6.32
C GLY A 236 13.60 24.97 7.07
N ALA A 237 13.25 23.78 6.59
CA ALA A 237 13.52 22.52 7.29
C ALA A 237 14.97 21.99 7.15
N TYR A 238 15.86 22.67 6.41
CA TYR A 238 17.27 22.34 6.34
C TYR A 238 18.11 23.48 6.92
N PRO A 239 18.77 23.29 8.06
CA PRO A 239 19.90 24.14 8.42
C PRO A 239 21.05 23.88 7.41
N ASN A 240 21.58 24.95 6.85
CA ASN A 240 22.77 24.95 5.98
C ASN A 240 23.95 24.18 6.58
#